data_aed091525cb52fea2116916cc66598b8
#
_entry.id   aed091525cb52fea2116916cc66598b8
#
_cell.length_a   1.000
_cell.length_b   1.000
_cell.length_c   1.000
_cell.angle_alpha   90.00
_cell.angle_beta   90.00
_cell.angle_gamma   90.00
#
_symmetry.space_group_name_H-M   'P 1'
#
loop_
_entity.id
_entity.type
_entity.pdbx_description
1 polymer ?
#
loop_
_entity_poly.entity_id
_entity_poly.type
_entity_poly.pdbx_seq_one_letter_code
_entity_poly.pdbx_strand_id
1 'polypeptide(L)'
;MESLDSRAVSEILEACVHDLLAESSFFSDLSAGRIRAEHVRDVFGQFYLWRNRFHRWFGICVVKSAPFGEALPAQRLLGELIACLEQEIKGDHHGLALSFLGALGIADPARIRALPVTDAYAESFLRCYFPIDRSGDEAIAALAGRELVGPSRNGIIVNALSEHYGVTTGLEFFNLHADLEAEHFRALWEALAHCTRTDSRRLIEAARLEIWEHVTFWDDVYSAILDANSELAS
;
A
#
# COMPACT_ATOMS: atom_id res chain seq x y z
N MET A 1 8.74 27.09 13.80
CA MET A 1 8.41 25.84 13.07
C MET A 1 8.07 26.28 11.67
N GLU A 2 8.90 25.92 10.70
CA GLU A 2 8.54 26.14 9.29
C GLU A 2 7.29 25.33 8.99
N SER A 3 6.30 25.96 8.35
CA SER A 3 5.09 25.26 7.90
C SER A 3 5.51 24.19 6.90
N LEU A 4 4.98 22.97 7.04
CA LEU A 4 5.15 21.93 6.06
C LEU A 4 4.62 22.46 4.72
N ASP A 5 5.49 22.69 3.76
CA ASP A 5 5.07 22.92 2.38
C ASP A 5 4.62 21.57 1.81
N SER A 6 3.31 21.34 1.85
CA SER A 6 2.71 20.08 1.41
C SER A 6 3.08 19.74 -0.03
N ARG A 7 3.28 20.74 -0.89
CA ARG A 7 3.65 20.53 -2.28
C ARG A 7 5.10 20.05 -2.40
N ALA A 8 6.03 20.70 -1.74
CA ALA A 8 7.44 20.30 -1.78
C ALA A 8 7.63 18.89 -1.21
N VAL A 9 6.87 18.53 -0.18
CA VAL A 9 6.92 17.18 0.38
C VAL A 9 6.32 16.15 -0.57
N SER A 10 5.17 16.43 -1.21
CA SER A 10 4.61 15.53 -2.23
C SER A 10 5.61 15.26 -3.34
N GLU A 11 6.26 16.29 -3.88
CA GLU A 11 7.30 16.14 -4.92
C GLU A 11 8.46 15.23 -4.48
N ILE A 12 8.92 15.35 -3.22
CA ILE A 12 9.96 14.49 -2.66
C ILE A 12 9.51 13.03 -2.53
N LEU A 13 8.28 12.80 -2.05
CA LEU A 13 7.75 11.46 -1.86
C LEU A 13 7.40 10.80 -3.21
N GLU A 14 6.87 11.54 -4.16
CA GLU A 14 6.60 11.07 -5.54
C GLU A 14 7.90 10.64 -6.24
N ALA A 15 8.97 11.43 -6.11
CA ALA A 15 10.29 11.04 -6.62
C ALA A 15 10.79 9.73 -5.97
N CYS A 16 10.61 9.59 -4.66
CA CYS A 16 10.95 8.35 -3.94
C CYS A 16 10.16 7.14 -4.47
N VAL A 17 8.86 7.29 -4.70
CA VAL A 17 8.02 6.23 -5.30
C VAL A 17 8.52 5.84 -6.68
N HIS A 18 8.77 6.85 -7.54
CA HIS A 18 9.26 6.62 -8.90
C HIS A 18 10.58 5.84 -8.91
N ASP A 19 11.56 6.29 -8.11
CA ASP A 19 12.88 5.66 -8.06
C ASP A 19 12.79 4.21 -7.57
N LEU A 20 12.04 3.95 -6.49
CA LEU A 20 11.90 2.61 -5.95
C LEU A 20 11.15 1.66 -6.90
N LEU A 21 10.09 2.12 -7.57
CA LEU A 21 9.39 1.30 -8.56
C LEU A 21 10.28 0.99 -9.78
N ALA A 22 11.14 1.94 -10.19
CA ALA A 22 12.08 1.74 -11.28
C ALA A 22 13.21 0.76 -10.94
N GLU A 23 13.63 0.70 -9.66
CA GLU A 23 14.65 -0.22 -9.16
C GLU A 23 14.11 -1.60 -8.81
N SER A 24 12.80 -1.77 -8.64
CA SER A 24 12.17 -3.04 -8.27
C SER A 24 12.32 -4.10 -9.36
N SER A 25 12.85 -5.24 -8.97
CA SER A 25 13.00 -6.40 -9.85
C SER A 25 11.65 -6.96 -10.30
N PHE A 26 10.68 -7.03 -9.37
CA PHE A 26 9.33 -7.50 -9.71
C PHE A 26 8.65 -6.61 -10.75
N PHE A 27 8.61 -5.29 -10.54
CA PHE A 27 7.93 -4.38 -11.47
C PHE A 27 8.67 -4.27 -12.80
N SER A 28 10.00 -4.35 -12.81
CA SER A 28 10.81 -4.44 -14.03
C SER A 28 10.49 -5.69 -14.84
N ASP A 29 10.45 -6.85 -14.19
CA ASP A 29 10.18 -8.14 -14.87
C ASP A 29 8.71 -8.26 -15.30
N LEU A 30 7.78 -7.74 -14.48
CA LEU A 30 6.37 -7.70 -14.81
C LEU A 30 6.11 -6.85 -16.06
N SER A 31 6.66 -5.62 -16.09
CA SER A 31 6.51 -4.68 -17.22
C SER A 31 7.13 -5.19 -18.52
N ALA A 32 8.13 -6.06 -18.42
CA ALA A 32 8.77 -6.67 -19.57
C ALA A 32 8.15 -8.03 -19.98
N GLY A 33 7.12 -8.50 -19.29
CA GLY A 33 6.49 -9.80 -19.53
C GLY A 33 7.42 -10.99 -19.27
N ARG A 34 8.43 -10.84 -18.41
CA ARG A 34 9.42 -11.88 -18.13
C ARG A 34 9.00 -12.87 -17.05
N ILE A 35 7.97 -12.55 -16.27
CA ILE A 35 7.48 -13.42 -15.20
C ILE A 35 6.59 -14.52 -15.79
N ARG A 36 6.75 -15.75 -15.36
CA ARG A 36 5.86 -16.84 -15.74
C ARG A 36 4.46 -16.60 -15.19
N ALA A 37 3.41 -16.93 -15.97
CA ALA A 37 2.02 -16.64 -15.60
C ALA A 37 1.61 -17.26 -14.25
N GLU A 38 2.13 -18.45 -13.90
CA GLU A 38 1.90 -19.05 -12.59
C GLU A 38 2.52 -18.23 -11.45
N HIS A 39 3.72 -17.66 -11.63
CA HIS A 39 4.35 -16.81 -10.62
C HIS A 39 3.62 -15.47 -10.47
N VAL A 40 3.14 -14.89 -11.58
CA VAL A 40 2.26 -13.71 -11.52
C VAL A 40 1.05 -13.99 -10.64
N ARG A 41 0.36 -15.11 -10.91
CA ARG A 41 -0.79 -15.54 -10.10
C ARG A 41 -0.43 -15.68 -8.63
N ASP A 42 0.70 -16.31 -8.31
CA ASP A 42 1.11 -16.57 -6.93
C ASP A 42 1.46 -15.27 -6.21
N VAL A 43 2.18 -14.32 -6.85
CA VAL A 43 2.46 -12.99 -6.28
C VAL A 43 1.17 -12.23 -5.96
N PHE A 44 0.21 -12.19 -6.89
CA PHE A 44 -1.04 -11.50 -6.65
C PHE A 44 -1.93 -12.21 -5.61
N GLY A 45 -1.77 -13.52 -5.44
CA GLY A 45 -2.35 -14.26 -4.32
C GLY A 45 -1.81 -13.76 -2.97
N GLN A 46 -0.50 -13.50 -2.85
CA GLN A 46 0.10 -12.94 -1.64
C GLN A 46 -0.34 -11.50 -1.39
N PHE A 47 -0.41 -10.68 -2.44
CA PHE A 47 -0.97 -9.32 -2.36
C PHE A 47 -2.40 -9.33 -1.80
N TYR A 48 -3.27 -10.22 -2.27
CA TYR A 48 -4.64 -10.36 -1.77
C TYR A 48 -4.67 -10.68 -0.27
N LEU A 49 -3.82 -11.59 0.21
CA LEU A 49 -3.76 -11.95 1.63
C LEU A 49 -3.34 -10.77 2.51
N TRP A 50 -2.35 -9.99 2.07
CA TRP A 50 -1.93 -8.78 2.77
C TRP A 50 -3.04 -7.72 2.74
N ARG A 51 -3.59 -7.44 1.57
CA ARG A 51 -4.62 -6.42 1.37
C ARG A 51 -5.84 -6.63 2.28
N ASN A 52 -6.25 -7.87 2.50
CA ASN A 52 -7.35 -8.18 3.40
C ASN A 52 -7.08 -7.83 4.88
N ARG A 53 -5.84 -7.51 5.24
CA ARG A 53 -5.43 -7.09 6.58
C ARG A 53 -5.17 -5.59 6.68
N PHE A 54 -5.21 -4.87 5.57
CA PHE A 54 -4.83 -3.45 5.49
C PHE A 54 -5.69 -2.53 6.38
N HIS A 55 -6.97 -2.84 6.57
CA HIS A 55 -7.84 -2.10 7.48
C HIS A 55 -7.30 -2.01 8.93
N ARG A 56 -6.44 -2.93 9.36
CA ARG A 56 -5.80 -2.91 10.68
C ARG A 56 -4.85 -1.72 10.84
N TRP A 57 -4.23 -1.27 9.75
CA TRP A 57 -3.34 -0.12 9.74
C TRP A 57 -4.11 1.16 10.00
N PHE A 58 -5.26 1.34 9.38
CA PHE A 58 -6.20 2.41 9.73
C PHE A 58 -6.60 2.36 11.20
N GLY A 59 -6.89 1.17 11.71
CA GLY A 59 -7.23 0.96 13.12
C GLY A 59 -6.15 1.48 14.07
N ILE A 60 -4.86 1.24 13.78
CA ILE A 60 -3.74 1.78 14.57
C ILE A 60 -3.71 3.31 14.49
N CYS A 61 -3.83 3.88 13.30
CA CYS A 61 -3.86 5.32 13.13
C CYS A 61 -5.01 5.96 13.94
N VAL A 62 -6.20 5.35 13.92
CA VAL A 62 -7.35 5.80 14.73
C VAL A 62 -7.05 5.74 16.23
N VAL A 63 -6.52 4.61 16.71
CA VAL A 63 -6.21 4.44 18.15
C VAL A 63 -5.13 5.41 18.62
N LYS A 64 -4.19 5.77 17.76
CA LYS A 64 -3.07 6.68 18.08
C LYS A 64 -3.37 8.14 17.79
N SER A 65 -4.47 8.45 17.12
CA SER A 65 -4.91 9.83 16.93
C SER A 65 -5.23 10.48 18.28
N ALA A 66 -5.09 11.81 18.34
CA ALA A 66 -5.29 12.57 19.57
C ALA A 66 -6.62 12.25 20.24
N PRO A 67 -6.68 12.25 21.58
CA PRO A 67 -7.88 11.91 22.33
C PRO A 67 -9.05 12.85 22.02
N PHE A 68 -10.25 12.30 22.07
CA PHE A 68 -11.49 13.06 21.90
C PHE A 68 -11.53 14.27 22.86
N GLY A 69 -11.80 15.45 22.33
CA GLY A 69 -11.91 16.70 23.09
C GLY A 69 -10.74 17.66 22.91
N GLU A 70 -9.70 17.27 22.18
CA GLU A 70 -8.67 18.22 21.77
C GLU A 70 -9.11 19.04 20.55
N ALA A 71 -8.33 20.10 20.24
CA ALA A 71 -8.66 21.17 19.31
C ALA A 71 -9.21 20.66 17.95
N LEU A 72 -10.07 21.46 17.32
CA LEU A 72 -10.68 21.24 15.99
C LEU A 72 -9.75 20.61 14.93
N PRO A 73 -8.45 20.93 14.85
CA PRO A 73 -7.54 20.29 13.92
C PRO A 73 -7.43 18.76 14.07
N ALA A 74 -7.31 18.25 15.31
CA ALA A 74 -7.21 16.81 15.55
C ALA A 74 -8.49 16.06 15.16
N GLN A 75 -9.66 16.70 15.34
CA GLN A 75 -10.94 16.15 14.90
C GLN A 75 -11.02 16.05 13.37
N ARG A 76 -10.44 17.03 12.66
CA ARG A 76 -10.38 17.02 11.19
C ARG A 76 -9.52 15.85 10.70
N LEU A 77 -8.32 15.66 11.23
CA LEU A 77 -7.43 14.56 10.86
C LEU A 77 -8.09 13.20 11.09
N LEU A 78 -8.76 13.02 12.25
CA LEU A 78 -9.51 11.80 12.53
C LEU A 78 -10.70 11.63 11.57
N GLY A 79 -11.36 12.72 11.18
CA GLY A 79 -12.45 12.70 10.19
C GLY A 79 -12.00 12.21 8.83
N GLU A 80 -10.88 12.73 8.31
CA GLU A 80 -10.30 12.28 7.03
C GLU A 80 -9.87 10.81 7.09
N LEU A 81 -9.24 10.39 8.18
CA LEU A 81 -8.83 9.00 8.37
C LEU A 81 -10.02 8.03 8.37
N ILE A 82 -11.13 8.41 9.02
CA ILE A 82 -12.36 7.63 9.05
C ILE A 82 -13.01 7.62 7.66
N ALA A 83 -13.01 8.75 6.94
CA ALA A 83 -13.56 8.84 5.60
C ALA A 83 -12.82 7.91 4.62
N CYS A 84 -11.49 7.88 4.66
CA CYS A 84 -10.68 6.95 3.87
C CYS A 84 -11.02 5.49 4.21
N LEU A 85 -11.07 5.14 5.50
CA LEU A 85 -11.45 3.79 5.93
C LEU A 85 -12.87 3.40 5.51
N GLU A 86 -13.81 4.35 5.56
CA GLU A 86 -15.20 4.14 5.13
C GLU A 86 -15.27 3.80 3.63
N GLN A 87 -14.49 4.49 2.80
CA GLN A 87 -14.39 4.22 1.37
C GLN A 87 -13.83 2.81 1.13
N GLU A 88 -12.78 2.40 1.85
CA GLU A 88 -12.22 1.05 1.77
C GLU A 88 -13.23 -0.07 2.14
N ILE A 89 -14.16 0.21 3.05
CA ILE A 89 -15.14 -0.79 3.52
C ILE A 89 -16.38 -0.81 2.65
N LYS A 90 -16.87 0.35 2.20
CA LYS A 90 -18.17 0.47 1.51
C LYS A 90 -18.12 0.18 0.00
N GLY A 91 -16.96 0.28 -0.62
CA GLY A 91 -16.80 0.30 -2.09
C GLY A 91 -16.73 -1.05 -2.77
N ASP A 92 -17.35 -2.12 -2.29
CA ASP A 92 -17.25 -3.50 -2.87
C ASP A 92 -15.82 -3.93 -3.29
N HIS A 93 -14.82 -3.35 -2.64
CA HIS A 93 -13.40 -3.60 -2.94
C HIS A 93 -13.05 -5.07 -2.81
N HIS A 94 -13.76 -5.78 -1.93
CA HIS A 94 -13.57 -7.23 -1.79
C HIS A 94 -14.07 -7.98 -3.03
N GLY A 95 -15.24 -7.64 -3.55
CA GLY A 95 -15.79 -8.23 -4.77
C GLY A 95 -14.91 -7.96 -5.99
N LEU A 96 -14.41 -6.71 -6.12
CA LEU A 96 -13.46 -6.35 -7.18
C LEU A 96 -12.16 -7.16 -7.07
N ALA A 97 -11.61 -7.34 -5.86
CA ALA A 97 -10.41 -8.15 -5.64
C ALA A 97 -10.65 -9.63 -5.98
N LEU A 98 -11.81 -10.19 -5.65
CA LEU A 98 -12.18 -11.56 -6.03
C LEU A 98 -12.36 -11.71 -7.54
N SER A 99 -12.96 -10.73 -8.21
CA SER A 99 -13.06 -10.69 -9.67
C SER A 99 -11.70 -10.72 -10.33
N PHE A 100 -10.76 -9.92 -9.81
CA PHE A 100 -9.38 -9.91 -10.28
C PHE A 100 -8.69 -11.28 -10.10
N LEU A 101 -8.79 -11.88 -8.91
CA LEU A 101 -8.24 -13.22 -8.68
C LEU A 101 -8.84 -14.27 -9.62
N GLY A 102 -10.15 -14.17 -9.88
CA GLY A 102 -10.82 -15.03 -10.88
C GLY A 102 -10.24 -14.86 -12.28
N ALA A 103 -9.94 -13.64 -12.70
CA ALA A 103 -9.30 -13.34 -13.99
C ALA A 103 -7.87 -13.93 -14.09
N LEU A 104 -7.16 -14.06 -12.97
CA LEU A 104 -5.87 -14.75 -12.87
C LEU A 104 -6.00 -16.28 -12.76
N GLY A 105 -7.23 -16.84 -12.76
CA GLY A 105 -7.46 -18.28 -12.62
C GLY A 105 -7.40 -18.80 -11.17
N ILE A 106 -7.45 -17.91 -10.16
CA ILE A 106 -7.54 -18.28 -8.74
C ILE A 106 -9.01 -18.47 -8.37
N ALA A 107 -9.50 -19.70 -8.46
CA ALA A 107 -10.93 -20.01 -8.20
C ALA A 107 -11.28 -20.05 -6.71
N ASP A 108 -10.33 -20.38 -5.83
CA ASP A 108 -10.55 -20.53 -4.39
C ASP A 108 -9.45 -19.82 -3.59
N PRO A 109 -9.62 -18.51 -3.29
CA PRO A 109 -8.66 -17.75 -2.53
C PRO A 109 -8.40 -18.28 -1.10
N ALA A 110 -9.32 -19.05 -0.53
CA ALA A 110 -9.14 -19.65 0.80
C ALA A 110 -8.02 -20.71 0.83
N ARG A 111 -7.60 -21.20 -0.32
CA ARG A 111 -6.47 -22.13 -0.44
C ARG A 111 -5.11 -21.47 -0.51
N ILE A 112 -5.06 -20.16 -0.74
CA ILE A 112 -3.78 -19.45 -0.75
C ILE A 112 -3.19 -19.51 0.65
N ARG A 113 -1.92 -19.92 0.75
CA ARG A 113 -1.17 -19.90 2.00
C ARG A 113 -0.24 -18.69 2.01
N ALA A 114 -0.26 -17.94 3.11
CA ALA A 114 0.65 -16.82 3.26
C ALA A 114 2.09 -17.29 3.32
N LEU A 115 2.95 -16.64 2.56
CA LEU A 115 4.39 -16.77 2.72
C LEU A 115 4.84 -16.02 3.99
N PRO A 116 5.96 -16.44 4.62
CA PRO A 116 6.49 -15.71 5.78
C PRO A 116 6.72 -14.23 5.53
N VAL A 117 7.17 -13.84 4.34
CA VAL A 117 7.35 -12.43 3.93
C VAL A 117 6.02 -11.68 3.88
N THR A 118 4.93 -12.32 3.47
CA THR A 118 3.58 -11.73 3.44
C THR A 118 3.06 -11.46 4.84
N ASP A 119 3.22 -12.42 5.76
CA ASP A 119 2.85 -12.24 7.16
C ASP A 119 3.74 -11.19 7.84
N ALA A 120 5.05 -11.20 7.54
CA ALA A 120 5.99 -10.21 8.06
C ALA A 120 5.60 -8.78 7.66
N TYR A 121 5.26 -8.56 6.39
CA TYR A 121 4.83 -7.25 5.90
C TYR A 121 3.47 -6.85 6.46
N ALA A 122 2.49 -7.75 6.51
CA ALA A 122 1.18 -7.45 7.08
C ALA A 122 1.24 -7.00 8.56
N GLU A 123 2.25 -7.45 9.30
CA GLU A 123 2.47 -7.10 10.70
C GLU A 123 3.52 -5.97 10.90
N SER A 124 4.24 -5.54 9.84
CA SER A 124 5.31 -4.54 9.95
C SER A 124 4.81 -3.22 10.50
N PHE A 125 3.71 -2.72 9.96
CA PHE A 125 3.08 -1.47 10.39
C PHE A 125 2.70 -1.49 11.88
N LEU A 126 2.16 -2.62 12.36
CA LEU A 126 1.82 -2.79 13.76
C LEU A 126 3.07 -2.74 14.62
N ARG A 127 4.12 -3.45 14.22
CA ARG A 127 5.40 -3.46 14.95
C ARG A 127 6.04 -2.08 14.98
N CYS A 128 5.99 -1.34 13.87
CA CYS A 128 6.62 -0.02 13.76
C CYS A 128 5.83 1.08 14.46
N TYR A 129 4.51 1.08 14.37
CA TYR A 129 3.69 2.24 14.78
C TYR A 129 2.77 2.01 15.97
N PHE A 130 2.57 0.78 16.44
CA PHE A 130 1.82 0.53 17.68
C PHE A 130 2.58 0.94 18.96
N PRO A 131 3.93 0.84 19.06
CA PRO A 131 4.67 1.24 20.23
C PRO A 131 4.41 2.71 20.64
N ILE A 132 4.51 2.98 21.95
CA ILE A 132 4.12 4.28 22.53
C ILE A 132 5.06 5.43 22.15
N ASP A 133 6.29 5.14 21.80
CA ASP A 133 7.33 6.09 21.40
C ASP A 133 7.16 6.62 19.95
N ARG A 134 6.30 6.00 19.16
CA ARG A 134 5.89 6.50 17.85
C ARG A 134 4.61 7.30 17.97
N SER A 135 4.57 8.48 17.33
CA SER A 135 3.38 9.33 17.36
C SER A 135 2.28 8.83 16.41
N GLY A 136 1.04 9.23 16.67
CA GLY A 136 -0.07 9.00 15.74
C GLY A 136 0.16 9.69 14.39
N ASP A 137 0.77 10.87 14.40
CA ASP A 137 1.10 11.62 13.19
C ASP A 137 2.10 10.85 12.29
N GLU A 138 3.11 10.19 12.89
CA GLU A 138 4.04 9.33 12.12
C GLU A 138 3.32 8.12 11.53
N ALA A 139 2.39 7.51 12.26
CA ALA A 139 1.61 6.39 11.74
C ALA A 139 0.73 6.81 10.55
N ILE A 140 0.10 7.99 10.64
CA ILE A 140 -0.74 8.52 9.55
C ILE A 140 0.13 8.94 8.36
N ALA A 141 1.31 9.53 8.59
CA ALA A 141 2.25 9.85 7.53
C ALA A 141 2.75 8.61 6.78
N ALA A 142 3.02 7.52 7.50
CA ALA A 142 3.37 6.23 6.92
C ALA A 142 2.21 5.65 6.09
N LEU A 143 0.98 5.65 6.63
CA LEU A 143 -0.21 5.23 5.91
C LEU A 143 -0.40 6.04 4.61
N ALA A 144 -0.26 7.37 4.68
CA ALA A 144 -0.33 8.24 3.50
C ALA A 144 0.79 7.92 2.49
N GLY A 145 2.02 7.67 2.95
CA GLY A 145 3.12 7.23 2.07
C GLY A 145 2.79 5.96 1.31
N ARG A 146 2.16 4.99 1.94
CA ARG A 146 1.69 3.77 1.28
C ARG A 146 0.62 4.07 0.22
N GLU A 147 -0.34 4.95 0.52
CA GLU A 147 -1.36 5.37 -0.45
C GLU A 147 -0.74 6.02 -1.69
N LEU A 148 0.34 6.79 -1.53
CA LEU A 148 1.02 7.46 -2.64
C LEU A 148 1.62 6.49 -3.67
N VAL A 149 1.96 5.26 -3.28
CA VAL A 149 2.51 4.25 -4.21
C VAL A 149 1.46 3.77 -5.21
N GLY A 150 0.18 3.77 -4.80
CA GLY A 150 -0.93 3.19 -5.54
C GLY A 150 -1.07 3.64 -6.98
N PRO A 151 -1.15 4.93 -7.28
CA PRO A 151 -1.37 5.41 -8.64
C PRO A 151 -0.33 4.88 -9.63
N SER A 152 0.95 5.00 -9.33
CA SER A 152 2.04 4.56 -10.21
C SER A 152 2.11 3.03 -10.29
N ARG A 153 2.07 2.35 -9.15
CA ARG A 153 2.07 0.88 -9.08
C ARG A 153 0.91 0.27 -9.86
N ASN A 154 -0.31 0.77 -9.66
CA ASN A 154 -1.50 0.22 -10.29
C ASN A 154 -1.47 0.41 -11.80
N GLY A 155 -0.96 1.55 -12.29
CA GLY A 155 -0.74 1.79 -13.72
C GLY A 155 0.22 0.76 -14.33
N ILE A 156 1.35 0.48 -13.68
CA ILE A 156 2.30 -0.55 -14.13
C ILE A 156 1.60 -1.92 -14.18
N ILE A 157 0.86 -2.29 -13.13
CA ILE A 157 0.18 -3.59 -13.05
C ILE A 157 -0.85 -3.76 -14.17
N VAL A 158 -1.73 -2.77 -14.36
CA VAL A 158 -2.79 -2.81 -15.38
C VAL A 158 -2.19 -2.95 -16.78
N ASN A 159 -1.19 -2.14 -17.11
CA ASN A 159 -0.54 -2.17 -18.41
C ASN A 159 0.12 -3.54 -18.66
N ALA A 160 0.96 -3.98 -17.75
CA ALA A 160 1.69 -5.23 -17.90
C ALA A 160 0.77 -6.46 -18.00
N LEU A 161 -0.26 -6.54 -17.14
CA LEU A 161 -1.20 -7.66 -17.16
C LEU A 161 -1.99 -7.71 -18.46
N SER A 162 -2.38 -6.56 -19.00
CA SER A 162 -3.10 -6.48 -20.27
C SER A 162 -2.21 -6.83 -21.46
N GLU A 163 -0.98 -6.30 -21.51
CA GLU A 163 -0.08 -6.42 -22.66
C GLU A 163 0.57 -7.79 -22.76
N HIS A 164 0.97 -8.38 -21.61
CA HIS A 164 1.83 -9.56 -21.59
C HIS A 164 1.15 -10.82 -21.08
N TYR A 165 0.08 -10.69 -20.28
CA TYR A 165 -0.56 -11.85 -19.64
C TYR A 165 -1.99 -12.10 -20.09
N GLY A 166 -2.53 -11.27 -21.01
CA GLY A 166 -3.87 -11.43 -21.57
C GLY A 166 -4.99 -11.21 -20.56
N VAL A 167 -4.72 -10.56 -19.42
CA VAL A 167 -5.71 -10.23 -18.40
C VAL A 167 -6.41 -8.94 -18.81
N THR A 168 -7.60 -9.06 -19.37
CA THR A 168 -8.39 -7.91 -19.88
C THR A 168 -9.64 -7.61 -19.05
N THR A 169 -9.92 -8.41 -18.02
CA THR A 169 -11.06 -8.28 -17.11
C THR A 169 -10.58 -8.35 -15.67
N GLY A 170 -11.39 -7.84 -14.73
CA GLY A 170 -11.03 -7.84 -13.30
C GLY A 170 -10.00 -6.78 -12.89
N LEU A 171 -9.57 -5.93 -13.83
CA LEU A 171 -8.60 -4.85 -13.57
C LEU A 171 -9.24 -3.62 -12.92
N GLU A 172 -10.55 -3.61 -12.77
CA GLU A 172 -11.32 -2.53 -12.17
C GLU A 172 -10.87 -2.23 -10.74
N PHE A 173 -10.40 -3.26 -10.02
CA PHE A 173 -9.80 -3.10 -8.71
C PHE A 173 -8.61 -2.11 -8.73
N PHE A 174 -7.65 -2.31 -9.63
CA PHE A 174 -6.47 -1.45 -9.72
C PHE A 174 -6.79 -0.08 -10.32
N ASN A 175 -7.69 -0.01 -11.30
CA ASN A 175 -8.11 1.26 -11.90
C ASN A 175 -8.80 2.16 -10.86
N LEU A 176 -9.71 1.61 -10.07
CA LEU A 176 -10.37 2.34 -8.98
C LEU A 176 -9.35 2.85 -7.96
N HIS A 177 -8.43 1.99 -7.53
CA HIS A 177 -7.45 2.34 -6.50
C HIS A 177 -6.37 3.30 -7.01
N ALA A 178 -6.15 3.44 -8.31
CA ALA A 178 -5.23 4.46 -8.83
C ALA A 178 -5.71 5.87 -8.48
N ASP A 179 -7.01 6.15 -8.62
CA ASP A 179 -7.59 7.45 -8.29
C ASP A 179 -7.83 7.60 -6.78
N LEU A 180 -8.39 6.57 -6.14
CA LEU A 180 -8.77 6.59 -4.73
C LEU A 180 -7.56 6.76 -3.80
N GLU A 181 -6.48 6.01 -4.03
CA GLU A 181 -5.26 6.09 -3.22
C GLU A 181 -4.58 7.46 -3.36
N ALA A 182 -4.65 8.10 -4.55
CA ALA A 182 -4.18 9.48 -4.72
C ALA A 182 -5.01 10.50 -3.92
N GLU A 183 -6.32 10.29 -3.81
CA GLU A 183 -7.21 11.14 -2.99
C GLU A 183 -6.93 10.93 -1.50
N HIS A 184 -6.77 9.68 -1.05
CA HIS A 184 -6.42 9.34 0.32
C HIS A 184 -5.10 9.99 0.76
N PHE A 185 -4.04 9.85 -0.07
CA PHE A 185 -2.76 10.51 0.21
C PHE A 185 -2.94 12.02 0.43
N ARG A 186 -3.62 12.70 -0.53
CA ARG A 186 -3.83 14.16 -0.44
C ARG A 186 -4.59 14.54 0.83
N ALA A 187 -5.72 13.87 1.11
CA ALA A 187 -6.56 14.18 2.25
C ALA A 187 -5.81 14.02 3.58
N LEU A 188 -5.13 12.89 3.77
CA LEU A 188 -4.35 12.60 4.97
C LEU A 188 -3.17 13.56 5.13
N TRP A 189 -2.43 13.84 4.04
CA TRP A 189 -1.25 14.70 4.08
C TRP A 189 -1.61 16.16 4.34
N GLU A 190 -2.66 16.70 3.71
CA GLU A 190 -3.16 18.03 3.97
C GLU A 190 -3.67 18.17 5.42
N ALA A 191 -4.39 17.17 5.92
CA ALA A 191 -4.84 17.18 7.30
C ALA A 191 -3.67 17.17 8.28
N LEU A 192 -2.63 16.34 8.04
CA LEU A 192 -1.39 16.34 8.83
C LEU A 192 -0.72 17.72 8.81
N ALA A 193 -0.53 18.32 7.65
CA ALA A 193 0.12 19.63 7.51
C ALA A 193 -0.54 20.74 8.35
N HIS A 194 -1.87 20.66 8.53
CA HIS A 194 -2.64 21.63 9.32
C HIS A 194 -2.69 21.31 10.82
N CYS A 195 -2.53 20.04 11.20
CA CYS A 195 -2.85 19.59 12.56
C CYS A 195 -1.63 19.17 13.36
N THR A 196 -0.56 18.76 12.70
CA THR A 196 0.60 18.15 13.36
C THR A 196 1.44 19.16 14.13
N ARG A 197 1.98 18.69 15.27
CA ARG A 197 3.09 19.34 15.98
C ARG A 197 4.39 18.52 15.83
N THR A 198 4.34 17.41 15.13
CA THR A 198 5.48 16.54 14.87
C THR A 198 6.42 17.20 13.87
N ASP A 199 7.73 17.04 14.06
CA ASP A 199 8.75 17.51 13.11
C ASP A 199 8.50 16.93 11.73
N SER A 200 8.51 17.79 10.71
CA SER A 200 8.28 17.41 9.32
C SER A 200 9.23 16.33 8.82
N ARG A 201 10.48 16.32 9.30
CA ARG A 201 11.46 15.28 8.94
C ARG A 201 11.00 13.91 9.39
N ARG A 202 10.47 13.77 10.61
CA ARG A 202 9.96 12.51 11.14
C ARG A 202 8.77 12.00 10.33
N LEU A 203 7.89 12.89 9.87
CA LEU A 203 6.76 12.53 9.02
C LEU A 203 7.22 12.04 7.64
N ILE A 204 8.15 12.78 7.02
CA ILE A 204 8.72 12.40 5.72
C ILE A 204 9.46 11.05 5.84
N GLU A 205 10.25 10.85 6.90
CA GLU A 205 10.95 9.59 7.15
C GLU A 205 9.97 8.43 7.33
N ALA A 206 8.88 8.62 8.07
CA ALA A 206 7.85 7.60 8.25
C ALA A 206 7.16 7.24 6.93
N ALA A 207 6.80 8.24 6.11
CA ALA A 207 6.22 8.02 4.79
C ALA A 207 7.19 7.29 3.85
N ARG A 208 8.46 7.73 3.80
CA ARG A 208 9.50 7.10 2.96
C ARG A 208 9.79 5.66 3.36
N LEU A 209 9.83 5.37 4.65
CA LEU A 209 10.02 4.01 5.13
C LEU A 209 8.89 3.11 4.65
N GLU A 210 7.64 3.55 4.74
CA GLU A 210 6.50 2.75 4.32
C GLU A 210 6.42 2.59 2.80
N ILE A 211 6.78 3.63 2.02
CA ILE A 211 6.93 3.52 0.57
C ILE A 211 7.95 2.43 0.23
N TRP A 212 9.11 2.46 0.88
CA TRP A 212 10.17 1.47 0.69
C TRP A 212 9.71 0.06 1.09
N GLU A 213 9.13 -0.12 2.26
CA GLU A 213 8.61 -1.42 2.72
C GLU A 213 7.55 -1.97 1.77
N HIS A 214 6.66 -1.10 1.25
CA HIS A 214 5.62 -1.52 0.32
C HIS A 214 6.18 -1.98 -1.03
N VAL A 215 7.16 -1.29 -1.59
CA VAL A 215 7.78 -1.71 -2.86
C VAL A 215 8.64 -2.96 -2.63
N THR A 216 9.41 -3.01 -1.55
CA THR A 216 10.23 -4.18 -1.20
C THR A 216 9.38 -5.44 -0.97
N PHE A 217 8.17 -5.31 -0.42
CA PHE A 217 7.23 -6.42 -0.27
C PHE A 217 7.00 -7.19 -1.58
N TRP A 218 6.86 -6.49 -2.71
CA TRP A 218 6.65 -7.14 -4.00
C TRP A 218 7.90 -7.92 -4.45
N ASP A 219 9.08 -7.36 -4.26
CA ASP A 219 10.34 -8.01 -4.58
C ASP A 219 10.60 -9.24 -3.70
N ASP A 220 10.33 -9.13 -2.40
CA ASP A 220 10.49 -10.21 -1.43
C ASP A 220 9.55 -11.37 -1.71
N VAL A 221 8.28 -11.08 -2.03
CA VAL A 221 7.30 -12.11 -2.43
C VAL A 221 7.74 -12.79 -3.72
N TYR A 222 8.16 -12.02 -4.71
CA TYR A 222 8.61 -12.54 -6.00
C TYR A 222 9.84 -13.44 -5.83
N SER A 223 10.84 -13.00 -5.09
CA SER A 223 12.04 -13.78 -4.77
C SER A 223 11.68 -15.09 -4.04
N ALA A 224 10.83 -15.03 -3.02
CA ALA A 224 10.42 -16.22 -2.27
C ALA A 224 9.70 -17.27 -3.15
N ILE A 225 8.92 -16.81 -4.14
CA ILE A 225 8.25 -17.71 -5.09
C ILE A 225 9.28 -18.36 -6.05
N LEU A 226 10.29 -17.62 -6.50
CA LEU A 226 11.35 -18.15 -7.36
C LEU A 226 12.19 -19.19 -6.63
N ASP A 227 12.56 -18.93 -5.38
CA ASP A 227 13.36 -19.84 -4.55
C ASP A 227 12.64 -21.16 -4.28
N ALA A 228 11.35 -21.11 -3.90
CA ALA A 228 10.54 -22.29 -3.67
C ALA A 228 10.43 -23.20 -4.91
N ASN A 229 10.40 -22.62 -6.11
CA ASN A 229 10.32 -23.38 -7.36
C ASN A 229 11.68 -23.96 -7.78
N SER A 230 12.78 -23.34 -7.40
CA SER A 230 14.14 -23.87 -7.67
C SER A 230 14.45 -25.11 -6.83
N GLU A 231 13.98 -25.16 -5.58
CA GLU A 231 14.12 -26.31 -4.68
C GLU A 231 13.31 -27.55 -5.14
N LEU A 232 12.15 -27.32 -5.77
CA LEU A 232 11.31 -28.41 -6.30
C LEU A 232 11.85 -29.00 -7.61
N ALA A 233 12.74 -28.30 -8.31
CA ALA A 233 13.33 -28.72 -9.57
C ALA A 233 14.70 -29.42 -9.40
N SER A 234 15.27 -29.43 -8.21
CA SER A 234 16.54 -30.06 -7.83
C SER A 234 16.34 -31.44 -7.23
#